data_542120a88efbd9fda48a980cc7b348e0
#
_entry.id   542120a88efbd9fda48a980cc7b348e0
#
_cell.length_a   1.000
_cell.length_b   1.000
_cell.length_c   1.000
_cell.angle_alpha   90.00
_cell.angle_beta   90.00
_cell.angle_gamma   90.00
#
_symmetry.space_group_name_H-M   'P 1'
#
loop_
_entity.id
_entity.type
_entity.pdbx_description
1 polymer ?
#
loop_
_entity_poly.entity_id
_entity_poly.type
_entity_poly.pdbx_seq_one_letter_code
_entity_poly.pdbx_strand_id
1 'polypeptide(L)'
;MTSENQSSPRTLTDDRHGAVISDDGTYRYRLWRTWDTSKPVLAFVLLNPSTADATTDDPTLRRCQGYAEQWGYGKVELVNLFALRSTDPDQLYEHDNPVGPENNQYLQDVCEDADKVIVAWGNHGTLDGRGDTVTELLDTDLYALDVTNQEQPTHPLYQPRDTDLELFDREMQ
;
A
#
# COMPACT_ATOMS: atom_id res chain seq x y z
N MET A 1 -16.95 -9.92 -24.41
CA MET A 1 -16.80 -9.50 -23.63
C MET A 1 -15.59 -9.19 -23.20
N THR A 2 -14.81 -9.34 -23.53
CA THR A 2 -13.51 -9.11 -23.11
C THR A 2 -12.96 -7.75 -23.43
N SER A 3 -13.68 -6.91 -24.17
CA SER A 3 -13.16 -5.61 -24.52
C SER A 3 -12.92 -4.72 -23.30
N GLU A 4 -13.71 -4.89 -22.28
CA GLU A 4 -13.49 -4.10 -21.09
C GLU A 4 -12.21 -4.49 -20.37
N ASN A 5 -11.65 -5.65 -20.64
CA ASN A 5 -10.41 -6.07 -20.00
C ASN A 5 -9.19 -5.45 -20.67
N GLN A 6 -9.33 -4.88 -21.85
CA GLN A 6 -8.19 -4.34 -22.57
C GLN A 6 -7.72 -3.01 -22.01
N SER A 7 -8.61 -2.22 -21.42
CA SER A 7 -8.24 -0.94 -20.84
C SER A 7 -8.17 -0.97 -19.32
N SER A 8 -8.56 -2.08 -18.70
CA SER A 8 -8.57 -2.21 -17.25
C SER A 8 -7.30 -2.89 -16.76
N PRO A 9 -6.84 -2.57 -15.55
CA PRO A 9 -5.74 -3.31 -14.96
C PRO A 9 -6.09 -4.79 -14.84
N ARG A 10 -5.08 -5.62 -14.99
CA ARG A 10 -5.26 -7.05 -14.93
C ARG A 10 -5.18 -7.54 -13.50
N THR A 11 -6.13 -8.39 -13.09
CA THR A 11 -6.06 -9.07 -11.81
C THR A 11 -5.42 -10.44 -12.03
N LEU A 12 -4.22 -10.61 -11.49
CA LEU A 12 -3.46 -11.86 -11.58
C LEU A 12 -3.63 -12.57 -10.26
N THR A 13 -4.54 -13.57 -10.22
CA THR A 13 -4.94 -14.08 -8.93
C THR A 13 -5.30 -15.53 -8.94
N ASP A 14 -5.06 -16.21 -7.81
CA ASP A 14 -6.08 -17.05 -7.25
C ASP A 14 -6.69 -16.24 -6.10
N ASP A 15 -7.67 -16.77 -5.37
CA ASP A 15 -8.39 -15.99 -4.37
C ASP A 15 -7.54 -15.53 -3.20
N ARG A 16 -6.42 -16.21 -2.96
CA ARG A 16 -5.60 -15.96 -1.77
C ARG A 16 -4.46 -15.01 -2.04
N HIS A 17 -3.93 -15.04 -3.25
CA HIS A 17 -2.77 -14.22 -3.59
C HIS A 17 -3.08 -13.51 -4.90
N GLY A 18 -2.94 -12.22 -4.92
CA GLY A 18 -3.25 -11.50 -6.14
C GLY A 18 -2.60 -10.13 -6.20
N ALA A 19 -2.69 -9.55 -7.40
CA ALA A 19 -2.21 -8.20 -7.65
C ALA A 19 -3.03 -7.62 -8.80
N VAL A 20 -3.22 -6.29 -8.76
CA VAL A 20 -3.81 -5.55 -9.87
C VAL A 20 -2.71 -4.70 -10.46
N ILE A 21 -2.30 -5.04 -11.67
CA ILE A 21 -1.17 -4.42 -12.37
C ILE A 21 -1.66 -3.95 -13.73
N SER A 22 -1.24 -2.75 -14.16
CA SER A 22 -1.61 -2.26 -15.48
C SER A 22 -1.09 -3.19 -16.57
N ASP A 23 -1.72 -3.15 -17.75
CA ASP A 23 -1.39 -4.09 -18.85
C ASP A 23 0.08 -4.03 -19.26
N ASP A 24 0.67 -2.84 -19.22
CA ASP A 24 2.08 -2.67 -19.61
C ASP A 24 3.05 -2.89 -18.44
N GLY A 25 2.54 -3.20 -17.24
CA GLY A 25 3.38 -3.46 -16.08
C GLY A 25 3.90 -2.22 -15.38
N THR A 26 3.51 -1.03 -15.82
CA THR A 26 4.03 0.22 -15.27
C THR A 26 3.55 0.47 -13.85
N TYR A 27 2.28 0.17 -13.58
CA TYR A 27 1.65 0.44 -12.29
C TYR A 27 1.18 -0.83 -11.63
N ARG A 28 1.35 -0.89 -10.29
CA ARG A 28 0.71 -1.90 -9.46
C ARG A 28 -0.20 -1.16 -8.50
N TYR A 29 -1.51 -1.34 -8.67
CA TYR A 29 -2.49 -0.61 -7.88
C TYR A 29 -2.81 -1.30 -6.56
N ARG A 30 -2.68 -2.63 -6.51
CA ARG A 30 -3.12 -3.40 -5.36
C ARG A 30 -2.37 -4.73 -5.32
N LEU A 31 -2.04 -5.20 -4.10
CA LEU A 31 -1.37 -6.47 -3.88
C LEU A 31 -1.95 -7.07 -2.61
N TRP A 32 -2.26 -8.38 -2.60
CA TRP A 32 -2.79 -8.99 -1.39
C TRP A 32 -2.34 -10.42 -1.21
N ARG A 33 -2.39 -10.86 0.07
CA ARG A 33 -2.14 -12.23 0.49
C ARG A 33 -3.17 -12.58 1.56
N THR A 34 -3.81 -13.75 1.44
CA THR A 34 -4.82 -14.21 2.38
C THR A 34 -4.41 -15.59 2.87
N TRP A 35 -4.45 -15.80 4.18
CA TRP A 35 -4.15 -17.10 4.77
C TRP A 35 -5.26 -17.58 5.69
N ASP A 36 -6.16 -16.72 6.12
CA ASP A 36 -7.27 -17.13 6.98
C ASP A 36 -8.46 -16.18 6.75
N THR A 37 -9.44 -16.64 5.99
CA THR A 37 -10.58 -15.81 5.63
C THR A 37 -11.52 -15.54 6.80
N SER A 38 -11.34 -16.24 7.93
CA SER A 38 -12.16 -16.01 9.13
C SER A 38 -11.66 -14.86 9.99
N LYS A 39 -10.49 -14.31 9.68
CA LYS A 39 -9.87 -13.22 10.45
C LYS A 39 -9.94 -11.91 9.68
N PRO A 40 -9.77 -10.77 10.37
CA PRO A 40 -9.92 -9.46 9.72
C PRO A 40 -8.80 -9.13 8.73
N VAL A 41 -8.97 -8.03 8.04
CA VAL A 41 -8.11 -7.56 6.95
C VAL A 41 -7.32 -6.35 7.41
N LEU A 42 -6.00 -6.38 7.18
CA LEU A 42 -5.11 -5.27 7.46
C LEU A 42 -4.59 -4.68 6.15
N ALA A 43 -4.71 -3.38 5.99
CA ALA A 43 -4.18 -2.69 4.80
C ALA A 43 -2.99 -1.82 5.19
N PHE A 44 -1.98 -1.77 4.32
CA PHE A 44 -0.85 -0.85 4.44
C PHE A 44 -0.86 0.10 3.25
N VAL A 45 -0.66 1.38 3.52
CA VAL A 45 -0.44 2.40 2.48
C VAL A 45 1.05 2.74 2.50
N LEU A 46 1.74 2.32 1.46
CA LEU A 46 3.20 2.46 1.34
C LEU A 46 3.56 3.55 0.34
N LEU A 47 4.85 3.72 0.04
CA LEU A 47 5.29 4.77 -0.88
C LEU A 47 4.97 4.40 -2.32
N ASN A 48 5.56 3.30 -2.80
CA ASN A 48 5.37 2.82 -4.17
C ASN A 48 5.72 1.34 -4.25
N PRO A 49 5.18 0.64 -5.26
CA PRO A 49 5.47 -0.79 -5.41
C PRO A 49 6.88 -1.03 -5.91
N SER A 50 7.46 -2.15 -5.48
CA SER A 50 8.74 -2.61 -5.95
C SER A 50 8.55 -3.87 -6.82
N THR A 51 9.03 -5.03 -6.37
CA THR A 51 9.09 -6.22 -7.22
C THR A 51 8.00 -7.25 -6.98
N ALA A 52 7.29 -7.18 -5.85
CA ALA A 52 6.28 -8.19 -5.54
C ALA A 52 5.10 -8.11 -6.51
N ASP A 53 4.56 -9.26 -6.86
CA ASP A 53 3.37 -9.37 -7.69
C ASP A 53 2.49 -10.51 -7.16
N ALA A 54 1.58 -11.03 -7.97
CA ALA A 54 0.64 -12.06 -7.52
C ALA A 54 1.33 -13.32 -7.03
N THR A 55 2.52 -13.63 -7.53
CA THR A 55 3.21 -14.89 -7.23
C THR A 55 4.59 -14.71 -6.61
N THR A 56 5.12 -13.49 -6.59
CA THR A 56 6.48 -13.22 -6.09
C THR A 56 6.40 -12.26 -4.91
N ASP A 57 7.06 -12.63 -3.81
CA ASP A 57 7.13 -11.79 -2.62
C ASP A 57 8.39 -10.92 -2.65
N ASP A 58 8.36 -9.82 -1.92
CA ASP A 58 9.55 -9.02 -1.67
C ASP A 58 9.66 -8.78 -0.15
N PRO A 59 10.79 -8.19 0.31
CA PRO A 59 10.98 -7.99 1.76
C PRO A 59 9.90 -7.15 2.42
N THR A 60 9.38 -6.14 1.74
CA THR A 60 8.34 -5.28 2.30
C THR A 60 7.05 -6.07 2.52
N LEU A 61 6.63 -6.85 1.53
CA LEU A 61 5.44 -7.67 1.65
C LEU A 61 5.59 -8.67 2.80
N ARG A 62 6.75 -9.32 2.90
CA ARG A 62 6.98 -10.28 3.99
C ARG A 62 6.90 -9.62 5.36
N ARG A 63 7.43 -8.41 5.50
CA ARG A 63 7.36 -7.69 6.76
C ARG A 63 5.92 -7.32 7.10
N CYS A 64 5.17 -6.82 6.12
CA CYS A 64 3.77 -6.45 6.34
C CYS A 64 2.93 -7.68 6.68
N GLN A 65 3.16 -8.79 6.01
CA GLN A 65 2.47 -10.03 6.31
C GLN A 65 2.81 -10.52 7.73
N GLY A 66 4.07 -10.38 8.14
CA GLY A 66 4.50 -10.75 9.48
C GLY A 66 3.76 -9.95 10.56
N TYR A 67 3.62 -8.64 10.38
CA TYR A 67 2.84 -7.83 11.30
C TYR A 67 1.37 -8.29 11.33
N ALA A 68 0.79 -8.52 10.16
CA ALA A 68 -0.61 -8.91 10.07
C ALA A 68 -0.86 -10.23 10.81
N GLU A 69 0.02 -11.21 10.62
CA GLU A 69 -0.09 -12.50 11.29
C GLU A 69 0.06 -12.34 12.80
N GLN A 70 1.03 -11.54 13.23
CA GLN A 70 1.29 -11.32 14.65
C GLN A 70 0.11 -10.66 15.36
N TRP A 71 -0.57 -9.76 14.68
CA TRP A 71 -1.69 -9.01 15.26
C TRP A 71 -3.05 -9.69 15.05
N GLY A 72 -3.07 -10.90 14.50
CA GLY A 72 -4.30 -11.69 14.41
C GLY A 72 -5.15 -11.41 13.19
N TYR A 73 -4.55 -10.86 12.13
CA TYR A 73 -5.25 -10.64 10.87
C TYR A 73 -5.08 -11.86 9.94
N GLY A 74 -6.01 -12.03 9.02
CA GLY A 74 -5.99 -13.18 8.09
C GLY A 74 -5.70 -12.78 6.66
N LYS A 75 -5.57 -11.48 6.40
CA LYS A 75 -5.29 -10.96 5.07
C LYS A 75 -4.52 -9.66 5.20
N VAL A 76 -3.54 -9.46 4.32
CA VAL A 76 -2.85 -8.19 4.19
C VAL A 76 -3.07 -7.66 2.78
N GLU A 77 -3.36 -6.36 2.68
CA GLU A 77 -3.47 -5.64 1.41
C GLU A 77 -2.45 -4.53 1.39
N LEU A 78 -1.76 -4.38 0.27
CA LEU A 78 -0.81 -3.28 0.08
C LEU A 78 -1.33 -2.38 -1.04
N VAL A 79 -1.42 -1.09 -0.74
CA VAL A 79 -1.66 -0.02 -1.70
C VAL A 79 -0.59 1.03 -1.49
N ASN A 80 -0.49 2.00 -2.38
CA ASN A 80 0.65 2.91 -2.37
C ASN A 80 0.20 4.34 -2.68
N LEU A 81 0.97 5.32 -2.17
CA LEU A 81 0.77 6.72 -2.58
C LEU A 81 0.93 6.86 -4.08
N PHE A 82 1.97 6.22 -4.62
CA PHE A 82 2.29 6.23 -6.04
C PHE A 82 2.25 4.79 -6.54
N ALA A 83 1.50 4.54 -7.60
CA ALA A 83 1.37 3.18 -8.12
C ALA A 83 2.52 2.79 -9.06
N LEU A 84 3.38 3.73 -9.43
CA LEU A 84 4.52 3.47 -10.31
C LEU A 84 5.45 2.42 -9.70
N ARG A 85 5.71 1.35 -10.43
CA ARG A 85 6.60 0.28 -9.98
C ARG A 85 8.05 0.71 -10.16
N SER A 86 8.80 0.76 -9.06
CA SER A 86 10.21 1.12 -9.10
C SER A 86 10.90 0.68 -7.82
N THR A 87 12.15 0.25 -7.93
CA THR A 87 12.98 -0.03 -6.77
C THR A 87 13.76 1.20 -6.31
N ASP A 88 13.70 2.29 -7.10
CA ASP A 88 14.43 3.52 -6.83
C ASP A 88 13.44 4.66 -6.63
N PRO A 89 13.32 5.25 -5.42
CA PRO A 89 12.39 6.35 -5.18
C PRO A 89 12.64 7.58 -6.06
N ASP A 90 13.86 7.76 -6.56
CA ASP A 90 14.16 8.90 -7.42
C ASP A 90 13.33 8.88 -8.70
N GLN A 91 12.90 7.71 -9.15
CA GLN A 91 12.07 7.62 -10.36
C GLN A 91 10.69 8.24 -10.15
N LEU A 92 10.21 8.33 -8.92
CA LEU A 92 8.95 9.00 -8.63
C LEU A 92 9.01 10.49 -8.98
N TYR A 93 10.20 11.09 -8.83
CA TYR A 93 10.40 12.51 -9.11
C TYR A 93 10.55 12.78 -10.61
N GLU A 94 10.91 11.77 -11.38
CA GLU A 94 11.21 11.93 -12.80
C GLU A 94 10.07 11.52 -13.72
N HIS A 95 9.14 10.70 -13.24
CA HIS A 95 8.06 10.20 -14.06
C HIS A 95 6.94 11.23 -14.17
N ASP A 96 6.30 11.31 -15.33
CA ASP A 96 5.23 12.28 -15.57
C ASP A 96 3.99 12.02 -14.73
N ASN A 97 3.69 10.76 -14.44
CA ASN A 97 2.52 10.40 -13.64
C ASN A 97 2.85 9.23 -12.70
N PRO A 98 3.57 9.49 -11.60
CA PRO A 98 3.92 8.41 -10.69
C PRO A 98 2.73 7.90 -9.87
N VAL A 99 1.68 8.71 -9.71
CA VAL A 99 0.50 8.29 -8.96
C VAL A 99 -0.23 7.15 -9.67
N GLY A 100 -0.39 7.27 -10.98
CA GLY A 100 -1.16 6.32 -11.76
C GLY A 100 -2.62 6.73 -11.89
N PRO A 101 -3.20 6.58 -13.09
CA PRO A 101 -4.53 7.14 -13.37
C PRO A 101 -5.66 6.54 -12.53
N GLU A 102 -5.52 5.31 -12.04
CA GLU A 102 -6.59 4.66 -11.29
C GLU A 102 -6.26 4.48 -9.80
N ASN A 103 -5.14 5.01 -9.34
CA ASN A 103 -4.63 4.70 -8.01
C ASN A 103 -5.55 5.19 -6.89
N ASN A 104 -6.10 6.39 -7.01
CA ASN A 104 -6.96 6.92 -5.96
C ASN A 104 -8.17 6.05 -5.69
N GLN A 105 -8.75 5.47 -6.75
CA GLN A 105 -9.90 4.59 -6.59
C GLN A 105 -9.54 3.32 -5.82
N TYR A 106 -8.39 2.72 -6.14
CA TYR A 106 -7.94 1.54 -5.40
C TYR A 106 -7.60 1.86 -3.95
N LEU A 107 -6.98 3.00 -3.70
CA LEU A 107 -6.71 3.44 -2.33
C LEU A 107 -8.01 3.52 -1.52
N GLN A 108 -9.03 4.16 -2.08
CA GLN A 108 -10.30 4.30 -1.38
C GLN A 108 -10.97 2.96 -1.17
N ASP A 109 -11.05 2.13 -2.20
CA ASP A 109 -11.75 0.85 -2.14
C ASP A 109 -11.09 -0.10 -1.13
N VAL A 110 -9.78 -0.20 -1.17
CA VAL A 110 -9.05 -1.12 -0.28
C VAL A 110 -9.14 -0.64 1.17
N CYS A 111 -8.93 0.65 1.40
CA CYS A 111 -8.91 1.17 2.76
C CYS A 111 -10.31 1.22 3.37
N GLU A 112 -11.34 1.39 2.56
CA GLU A 112 -12.70 1.35 3.05
C GLU A 112 -13.11 -0.06 3.49
N ASP A 113 -12.64 -1.08 2.79
CA ASP A 113 -12.97 -2.47 3.08
C ASP A 113 -12.10 -3.07 4.19
N ALA A 114 -10.94 -2.50 4.47
CA ALA A 114 -10.03 -3.05 5.48
C ALA A 114 -10.55 -2.78 6.88
N ASP A 115 -10.22 -3.68 7.81
CA ASP A 115 -10.59 -3.52 9.20
C ASP A 115 -9.66 -2.54 9.92
N LYS A 116 -8.44 -2.39 9.44
CA LYS A 116 -7.48 -1.40 9.96
C LYS A 116 -6.54 -0.99 8.83
N VAL A 117 -6.16 0.29 8.81
CA VAL A 117 -5.27 0.85 7.80
C VAL A 117 -4.04 1.42 8.47
N ILE A 118 -2.87 0.97 8.03
CA ILE A 118 -1.57 1.46 8.49
C ILE A 118 -0.94 2.25 7.36
N VAL A 119 -0.52 3.48 7.65
CA VAL A 119 0.23 4.30 6.70
C VAL A 119 1.72 4.18 7.03
N ALA A 120 2.55 4.00 6.01
CA ALA A 120 3.96 3.69 6.23
C ALA A 120 4.79 4.03 4.99
N TRP A 121 4.67 5.26 4.50
CA TRP A 121 5.29 5.64 3.23
C TRP A 121 6.68 6.26 3.37
N GLY A 122 7.09 6.67 4.57
CA GLY A 122 8.41 7.27 4.75
C GLY A 122 8.49 8.71 4.27
N ASN A 123 9.71 9.27 4.28
CA ASN A 123 9.91 10.69 4.01
C ASN A 123 9.59 11.10 2.57
N HIS A 124 9.72 10.21 1.61
CA HIS A 124 9.39 10.53 0.21
C HIS A 124 7.90 10.77 -0.01
N GLY A 125 7.05 10.44 0.97
CA GLY A 125 5.62 10.73 0.87
C GLY A 125 5.29 12.21 0.82
N THR A 126 6.27 13.09 1.10
CA THR A 126 6.08 14.54 0.95
C THR A 126 6.10 15.00 -0.51
N LEU A 127 6.54 14.15 -1.43
CA LEU A 127 6.60 14.53 -2.85
C LEU A 127 5.22 15.00 -3.33
N ASP A 128 5.16 16.21 -3.85
CA ASP A 128 3.93 16.84 -4.36
C ASP A 128 2.79 16.88 -3.33
N GLY A 129 3.12 16.83 -2.02
CA GLY A 129 2.10 16.81 -0.98
C GLY A 129 1.25 15.57 -0.97
N ARG A 130 1.74 14.48 -1.59
CA ARG A 130 0.93 13.28 -1.84
C ARG A 130 0.45 12.62 -0.55
N GLY A 131 1.31 12.54 0.47
CA GLY A 131 0.92 11.96 1.75
C GLY A 131 -0.28 12.68 2.36
N ASP A 132 -0.26 14.01 2.35
CA ASP A 132 -1.37 14.81 2.86
C ASP A 132 -2.63 14.60 2.01
N THR A 133 -2.48 14.58 0.69
CA THR A 133 -3.61 14.35 -0.22
C THR A 133 -4.30 13.03 0.08
N VAL A 134 -3.51 11.96 0.24
CA VAL A 134 -4.07 10.64 0.50
C VAL A 134 -4.68 10.57 1.91
N THR A 135 -4.05 11.21 2.89
CA THR A 135 -4.60 11.25 4.23
C THR A 135 -5.99 11.86 4.24
N GLU A 136 -6.21 12.90 3.43
CA GLU A 136 -7.53 13.52 3.30
C GLU A 136 -8.49 12.67 2.48
N LEU A 137 -7.97 11.95 1.49
CA LEU A 137 -8.78 11.08 0.63
C LEU A 137 -9.39 9.91 1.41
N LEU A 138 -8.66 9.38 2.38
CA LEU A 138 -9.09 8.21 3.13
C LEU A 138 -9.93 8.63 4.34
N ASP A 139 -11.19 8.20 4.35
CA ASP A 139 -12.14 8.58 5.39
C ASP A 139 -12.20 7.51 6.45
N THR A 140 -11.09 7.27 7.14
CA THR A 140 -10.99 6.26 8.17
C THR A 140 -9.82 6.62 9.10
N ASP A 141 -9.78 6.02 10.28
CA ASP A 141 -8.63 6.17 11.16
C ASP A 141 -7.40 5.54 10.53
N LEU A 142 -6.29 6.24 10.59
CA LEU A 142 -5.03 5.77 10.04
C LEU A 142 -4.05 5.55 11.19
N TYR A 143 -3.29 4.47 11.11
CA TYR A 143 -2.30 4.11 12.14
C TYR A 143 -0.91 4.10 11.54
N ALA A 144 0.11 4.26 12.35
CA ALA A 144 1.50 4.23 11.93
C ALA A 144 2.31 3.36 12.88
N LEU A 145 3.41 2.81 12.37
CA LEU A 145 4.34 2.05 13.20
C LEU A 145 5.18 3.00 14.05
N ASP A 146 5.56 4.12 13.48
CA ASP A 146 6.31 5.19 14.12
C ASP A 146 6.28 6.39 13.17
N VAL A 147 6.87 7.49 13.57
CA VAL A 147 6.91 8.72 12.77
C VAL A 147 8.36 9.20 12.72
N THR A 148 8.80 9.61 11.53
CA THR A 148 10.17 10.08 11.30
C THR A 148 10.35 11.50 11.86
N ASN A 149 11.60 11.99 11.83
CA ASN A 149 11.89 13.37 12.21
C ASN A 149 11.22 14.38 11.31
N GLN A 150 10.80 13.98 10.10
CA GLN A 150 10.05 14.82 9.17
C GLN A 150 8.55 14.62 9.32
N GLU A 151 8.11 13.98 10.40
CA GLU A 151 6.71 13.75 10.71
C GLU A 151 5.99 12.90 9.67
N GLN A 152 6.73 11.98 9.04
CA GLN A 152 6.17 11.02 8.08
C GLN A 152 6.10 9.63 8.71
N PRO A 153 5.09 8.83 8.37
CA PRO A 153 4.99 7.48 8.94
C PRO A 153 6.14 6.61 8.42
N THR A 154 6.77 5.91 9.34
CA THR A 154 7.99 5.15 9.06
C THR A 154 7.68 3.92 8.21
N HIS A 155 8.58 3.61 7.28
CA HIS A 155 8.48 2.42 6.42
C HIS A 155 8.63 1.14 7.25
N PRO A 156 7.89 0.06 6.92
CA PRO A 156 7.92 -1.16 7.74
C PRO A 156 9.30 -1.80 7.88
N LEU A 157 10.15 -1.67 6.89
CA LEU A 157 11.48 -2.27 6.94
C LEU A 157 12.41 -1.59 7.95
N TYR A 158 12.04 -0.40 8.42
CA TYR A 158 12.86 0.33 9.38
C TYR A 158 12.35 0.20 10.81
N GLN A 159 11.37 -0.68 11.04
CA GLN A 159 10.80 -0.88 12.37
C GLN A 159 10.96 -2.32 12.82
N PRO A 160 11.13 -2.56 14.14
CA PRO A 160 11.19 -3.92 14.67
C PRO A 160 9.88 -4.67 14.46
N ARG A 161 9.97 -6.00 14.48
CA ARG A 161 8.80 -6.85 14.29
C ARG A 161 7.79 -6.74 15.42
N ASP A 162 8.24 -6.33 16.61
CA ASP A 162 7.37 -6.22 17.78
C ASP A 162 6.91 -4.78 18.04
N THR A 163 6.90 -3.96 17.00
CA THR A 163 6.44 -2.57 17.11
C THR A 163 4.93 -2.52 17.36
N ASP A 164 4.50 -1.62 18.24
CA ASP A 164 3.09 -1.35 18.49
C ASP A 164 2.62 -0.25 17.55
N LEU A 165 1.31 -0.24 17.28
CA LEU A 165 0.71 0.78 16.42
C LEU A 165 0.33 2.02 17.21
N GLU A 166 0.45 3.19 16.55
CA GLU A 166 -0.02 4.47 17.06
C GLU A 166 -1.01 5.06 16.10
N LEU A 167 -2.00 5.78 16.60
CA LEU A 167 -2.91 6.51 15.73
C LEU A 167 -2.12 7.62 15.02
N PHE A 168 -2.20 7.67 13.70
CA PHE A 168 -1.51 8.69 12.92
C PHE A 168 -2.41 9.91 12.81
N ASP A 169 -1.94 11.05 13.34
CA ASP A 169 -2.73 12.28 13.35
C ASP A 169 -1.95 13.37 12.64
N ARG A 170 -2.28 13.61 11.37
CA ARG A 170 -1.60 14.61 10.58
C ARG A 170 -1.78 16.03 11.10
N GLU A 171 -2.82 16.26 11.91
CA GLU A 171 -3.05 17.60 12.46
C GLU A 171 -2.02 17.97 13.52
N MET A 172 -1.32 17.00 14.03
CA MET A 172 -0.25 17.26 14.99
C MET A 172 1.08 17.55 14.32
N GLN A 173 1.14 17.55 13.02
CA GLN A 173 2.36 17.75 12.24
C GLN A 173 2.58 19.22 11.87
#